data_6666cf44297ee03eac79ba18ea515e48
#
_entry.id   6666cf44297ee03eac79ba18ea515e48
#
_cell.length_a   1.000
_cell.length_b   1.000
_cell.length_c   1.000
_cell.angle_alpha   90.00
_cell.angle_beta   90.00
_cell.angle_gamma   90.00
#
_symmetry.space_group_name_H-M   'P 1'
#
loop_
_entity.id
_entity.type
_entity.pdbx_description
1 polymer ?
#
loop_
_entity_poly.entity_id
_entity_poly.type
_entity_poly.pdbx_seq_one_letter_code
_entity_poly.pdbx_strand_id
1 'polypeptide(L)'
;MDSLQQQQFAINLMEHLVTATFVLDDTGKVIIWNKACERLTGIKASEVIGTDNHWQAFYSEKRPCLADLLVQNRIDELDKLYVYHAEPSAYGKGYQADNWCYLPRINRRLYIAFDSGPIYDFQGNLIAVVETMRDMTEYKTVQSALEKLVEIDDLTGLSNRRYLAEHLETEWSAALANKNHFSIII
;
A
#
# COMPACT_ATOMS: atom_id res chain seq x y z
N MET A 1 -19.77 18.75 25.77
CA MET A 1 -19.98 17.30 25.59
C MET A 1 -19.43 16.60 26.85
N ASP A 2 -20.21 15.73 27.44
CA ASP A 2 -19.70 14.87 28.52
C ASP A 2 -18.75 13.78 27.93
N SER A 3 -18.06 13.03 28.79
CA SER A 3 -17.07 12.03 28.38
C SER A 3 -17.68 10.96 27.46
N LEU A 4 -18.92 10.56 27.70
CA LEU A 4 -19.63 9.56 26.91
C LEU A 4 -19.98 10.09 25.51
N GLN A 5 -20.41 11.34 25.42
CA GLN A 5 -20.68 12.02 24.15
C GLN A 5 -19.41 12.22 23.32
N GLN A 6 -18.28 12.54 23.96
CA GLN A 6 -16.99 12.66 23.28
C GLN A 6 -16.53 11.32 22.72
N GLN A 7 -16.67 10.24 23.47
CA GLN A 7 -16.31 8.90 23.01
C GLN A 7 -17.19 8.46 21.83
N GLN A 8 -18.51 8.66 21.93
CA GLN A 8 -19.43 8.33 20.83
C GLN A 8 -19.15 9.16 19.58
N PHE A 9 -18.82 10.46 19.75
CA PHE A 9 -18.45 11.33 18.65
C PHE A 9 -17.17 10.83 17.96
N ALA A 10 -16.13 10.44 18.70
CA ALA A 10 -14.89 9.92 18.15
C ALA A 10 -15.13 8.62 17.33
N ILE A 11 -15.95 7.70 17.84
CA ILE A 11 -16.33 6.47 17.12
C ILE A 11 -17.06 6.85 15.81
N ASN A 12 -18.06 7.71 15.88
CA ASN A 12 -18.82 8.14 14.71
C ASN A 12 -17.92 8.86 13.70
N LEU A 13 -16.97 9.67 14.16
CA LEU A 13 -16.00 10.34 13.29
C LEU A 13 -15.17 9.31 12.50
N MET A 14 -14.61 8.31 13.18
CA MET A 14 -13.82 7.25 12.56
C MET A 14 -14.65 6.44 11.53
N GLU A 15 -15.90 6.10 11.88
CA GLU A 15 -16.80 5.37 11.00
C GLU A 15 -17.14 6.14 9.72
N HIS A 16 -17.24 7.47 9.80
CA HIS A 16 -17.66 8.33 8.68
C HIS A 16 -16.49 9.00 7.94
N LEU A 17 -15.24 8.71 8.30
CA LEU A 17 -14.10 9.16 7.48
C LEU A 17 -14.28 8.69 6.04
N VAL A 18 -14.00 9.60 5.10
CA VAL A 18 -14.07 9.31 3.66
C VAL A 18 -12.92 8.37 3.24
N THR A 19 -11.76 8.54 3.87
CA THR A 19 -10.59 7.70 3.64
C THR A 19 -10.78 6.34 4.31
N ALA A 20 -10.50 5.27 3.56
CA ALA A 20 -10.49 3.93 4.11
C ALA A 20 -9.43 3.84 5.21
N THR A 21 -9.87 3.53 6.43
CA THR A 21 -9.03 3.54 7.64
C THR A 21 -9.35 2.35 8.51
N PHE A 22 -8.32 1.62 8.91
CA PHE A 22 -8.43 0.60 9.94
C PHE A 22 -7.38 0.82 11.03
N VAL A 23 -7.59 0.20 12.18
CA VAL A 23 -6.69 0.27 13.32
C VAL A 23 -6.48 -1.13 13.89
N LEU A 24 -5.22 -1.47 14.13
CA LEU A 24 -4.81 -2.67 14.86
C LEU A 24 -4.48 -2.31 16.31
N ASP A 25 -4.79 -3.20 17.24
CA ASP A 25 -4.24 -3.12 18.58
C ASP A 25 -2.76 -3.55 18.63
N ASP A 26 -2.13 -3.51 19.80
CA ASP A 26 -0.74 -3.92 20.03
C ASP A 26 -0.48 -5.42 19.81
N THR A 27 -1.56 -6.22 19.66
CA THR A 27 -1.48 -7.66 19.34
C THR A 27 -1.71 -7.95 17.84
N GLY A 28 -1.99 -6.94 17.02
CA GLY A 28 -2.26 -7.06 15.57
C GLY A 28 -3.70 -7.41 15.23
N LYS A 29 -4.64 -7.28 16.17
CA LYS A 29 -6.06 -7.49 15.89
C LYS A 29 -6.73 -6.19 15.49
N VAL A 30 -7.65 -6.30 14.53
CA VAL A 30 -8.45 -5.16 14.07
C VAL A 30 -9.38 -4.69 15.17
N ILE A 31 -9.27 -3.42 15.57
CA ILE A 31 -10.18 -2.76 16.52
C ILE A 31 -11.07 -1.73 15.86
N ILE A 32 -10.69 -1.21 14.70
CA ILE A 32 -11.50 -0.32 13.88
C ILE A 32 -11.37 -0.75 12.41
N TRP A 33 -12.49 -0.78 11.72
CA TRP A 33 -12.62 -1.00 10.27
C TRP A 33 -13.77 -0.14 9.78
N ASN A 34 -13.47 1.04 9.23
CA ASN A 34 -14.49 2.04 8.94
C ASN A 34 -15.32 1.73 7.67
N LYS A 35 -16.39 2.47 7.45
CA LYS A 35 -17.27 2.29 6.29
C LYS A 35 -16.56 2.47 4.94
N ALA A 36 -15.50 3.28 4.89
CA ALA A 36 -14.71 3.42 3.68
C ALA A 36 -13.88 2.17 3.38
N CYS A 37 -13.36 1.46 4.40
CA CYS A 37 -12.73 0.15 4.23
C CYS A 37 -13.72 -0.87 3.66
N GLU A 38 -14.96 -0.92 4.19
CA GLU A 38 -15.99 -1.81 3.65
C GLU A 38 -16.28 -1.53 2.17
N ARG A 39 -16.35 -0.24 1.77
CA ARG A 39 -16.58 0.14 0.38
C ARG A 39 -15.41 -0.21 -0.53
N LEU A 40 -14.18 0.03 -0.07
CA LEU A 40 -12.97 -0.22 -0.86
C LEU A 40 -12.75 -1.72 -1.07
N THR A 41 -12.91 -2.51 -0.03
CA THR A 41 -12.47 -3.93 -0.02
C THR A 41 -13.62 -4.93 -0.21
N GLY A 42 -14.87 -4.51 0.04
CA GLY A 42 -16.03 -5.39 0.08
C GLY A 42 -16.14 -6.24 1.36
N ILE A 43 -15.20 -6.10 2.31
CA ILE A 43 -15.19 -6.83 3.58
C ILE A 43 -15.89 -6.00 4.65
N LYS A 44 -16.81 -6.63 5.40
CA LYS A 44 -17.55 -5.98 6.48
C LYS A 44 -16.71 -5.91 7.76
N ALA A 45 -16.91 -4.85 8.54
CA ALA A 45 -16.27 -4.70 9.85
C ALA A 45 -16.52 -5.90 10.75
N SER A 46 -17.73 -6.47 10.72
CA SER A 46 -18.11 -7.67 11.50
C SER A 46 -17.33 -8.94 11.14
N GLU A 47 -16.66 -8.98 9.98
CA GLU A 47 -15.86 -10.12 9.53
C GLU A 47 -14.42 -10.06 10.04
N VAL A 48 -13.91 -8.86 10.36
CA VAL A 48 -12.49 -8.66 10.67
C VAL A 48 -12.23 -8.11 12.07
N ILE A 49 -13.15 -7.36 12.67
CA ILE A 49 -12.98 -6.82 14.04
C ILE A 49 -12.70 -7.96 15.02
N GLY A 50 -11.69 -7.78 15.87
CA GLY A 50 -11.22 -8.77 16.85
C GLY A 50 -10.36 -9.90 16.26
N THR A 51 -10.09 -9.88 14.96
CA THR A 51 -9.27 -10.88 14.25
C THR A 51 -8.00 -10.28 13.67
N ASP A 52 -7.08 -11.12 13.20
CA ASP A 52 -5.90 -10.76 12.39
C ASP A 52 -6.11 -11.04 10.89
N ASN A 53 -7.37 -11.11 10.44
CA ASN A 53 -7.73 -11.53 9.07
C ASN A 53 -7.84 -10.38 8.06
N HIS A 54 -7.48 -9.15 8.43
CA HIS A 54 -7.57 -7.96 7.55
C HIS A 54 -6.73 -8.09 6.26
N TRP A 55 -5.66 -8.88 6.28
CA TRP A 55 -4.84 -9.18 5.10
C TRP A 55 -5.65 -9.74 3.92
N GLN A 56 -6.75 -10.46 4.19
CA GLN A 56 -7.64 -11.04 3.16
C GLN A 56 -8.32 -9.98 2.30
N ALA A 57 -8.33 -8.74 2.76
CA ALA A 57 -8.85 -7.61 1.99
C ALA A 57 -7.97 -7.28 0.77
N PHE A 58 -6.67 -7.58 0.81
CA PHE A 58 -5.68 -7.10 -0.13
C PHE A 58 -4.91 -8.19 -0.85
N TYR A 59 -4.93 -9.42 -0.31
CA TYR A 59 -4.09 -10.52 -0.78
C TYR A 59 -4.86 -11.84 -0.80
N SER A 60 -4.51 -12.71 -1.74
CA SER A 60 -5.02 -14.09 -1.84
C SER A 60 -4.34 -15.06 -0.87
N GLU A 61 -3.14 -14.71 -0.41
CA GLU A 61 -2.35 -15.51 0.53
C GLU A 61 -1.96 -14.67 1.75
N LYS A 62 -1.79 -15.30 2.90
CA LYS A 62 -1.46 -14.60 4.16
C LYS A 62 -0.09 -13.95 4.04
N ARG A 63 -0.09 -12.63 4.16
CA ARG A 63 1.12 -11.81 4.29
C ARG A 63 0.83 -10.61 5.19
N PRO A 64 1.85 -10.05 5.87
CA PRO A 64 1.65 -8.86 6.68
C PRO A 64 1.28 -7.64 5.81
N CYS A 65 0.38 -6.82 6.31
CA CYS A 65 0.13 -5.46 5.85
C CYS A 65 1.16 -4.50 6.45
N LEU A 66 1.17 -3.23 6.04
CA LEU A 66 2.12 -2.25 6.55
C LEU A 66 1.95 -2.04 8.07
N ALA A 67 0.69 -1.99 8.55
CA ALA A 67 0.39 -1.89 9.98
C ALA A 67 0.93 -3.09 10.79
N ASP A 68 0.88 -4.31 10.24
CA ASP A 68 1.44 -5.49 10.92
C ASP A 68 2.94 -5.38 11.12
N LEU A 69 3.67 -4.84 10.14
CA LEU A 69 5.11 -4.64 10.25
C LEU A 69 5.45 -3.67 11.38
N LEU A 70 4.62 -2.64 11.58
CA LEU A 70 4.78 -1.70 12.69
C LEU A 70 4.46 -2.34 14.04
N VAL A 71 3.34 -3.07 14.14
CA VAL A 71 2.97 -3.80 15.37
C VAL A 71 4.06 -4.80 15.76
N GLN A 72 4.61 -5.53 14.77
CA GLN A 72 5.61 -6.58 14.98
C GLN A 72 7.04 -6.06 15.04
N ASN A 73 7.27 -4.74 14.89
CA ASN A 73 8.59 -4.12 14.79
C ASN A 73 9.49 -4.76 13.71
N ARG A 74 8.90 -5.06 12.53
CA ARG A 74 9.53 -5.73 11.38
C ARG A 74 9.63 -4.82 10.16
N ILE A 75 9.89 -3.54 10.37
CA ILE A 75 10.00 -2.54 9.29
C ILE A 75 11.15 -2.83 8.31
N ASP A 76 12.17 -3.53 8.75
CA ASP A 76 13.28 -4.01 7.91
C ASP A 76 12.84 -4.96 6.78
N GLU A 77 11.62 -5.49 6.83
CA GLU A 77 11.05 -6.31 5.76
C GLU A 77 10.28 -5.51 4.70
N LEU A 78 10.18 -4.20 4.87
CA LEU A 78 9.39 -3.33 3.99
C LEU A 78 9.83 -3.45 2.52
N ASP A 79 11.13 -3.43 2.26
CA ASP A 79 11.74 -3.56 0.92
C ASP A 79 11.36 -4.86 0.20
N LYS A 80 11.10 -5.93 0.96
CA LYS A 80 10.74 -7.25 0.41
C LYS A 80 9.26 -7.33 0.03
N LEU A 81 8.42 -6.51 0.65
CA LEU A 81 6.97 -6.59 0.58
C LEU A 81 6.34 -5.50 -0.29
N TYR A 82 7.00 -4.35 -0.41
CA TYR A 82 6.50 -3.20 -1.15
C TYR A 82 7.51 -2.71 -2.17
N VAL A 83 7.03 -2.38 -3.38
CA VAL A 83 7.89 -1.91 -4.48
C VAL A 83 8.33 -0.47 -4.24
N TYR A 84 7.42 0.33 -3.69
CA TYR A 84 7.68 1.72 -3.35
C TYR A 84 7.31 1.93 -1.88
N HIS A 85 8.22 2.55 -1.15
CA HIS A 85 8.00 3.00 0.21
C HIS A 85 8.82 4.28 0.44
N ALA A 86 8.34 5.10 1.37
CA ALA A 86 9.06 6.27 1.82
C ALA A 86 9.40 6.10 3.30
N GLU A 87 10.58 6.58 3.69
CA GLU A 87 10.95 6.73 5.09
C GLU A 87 9.95 7.63 5.82
N PRO A 88 9.87 7.55 7.15
CA PRO A 88 8.96 8.37 7.93
C PRO A 88 9.06 9.83 7.51
N SER A 89 7.92 10.46 7.26
CA SER A 89 7.89 11.89 6.98
C SER A 89 8.54 12.66 8.14
N ALA A 90 9.17 13.83 7.86
CA ALA A 90 9.77 14.68 8.89
C ALA A 90 8.80 15.09 10.01
N TYR A 91 7.50 14.82 9.85
CA TYR A 91 6.42 15.18 10.75
C TYR A 91 5.86 14.03 11.60
N GLY A 92 6.41 12.82 11.51
CA GLY A 92 5.90 11.69 12.31
C GLY A 92 6.66 10.39 12.15
N LYS A 93 6.35 9.42 12.99
CA LYS A 93 6.90 8.04 12.95
C LYS A 93 6.10 7.13 11.99
N GLY A 94 5.38 7.71 11.03
CA GLY A 94 4.57 6.94 10.08
C GLY A 94 5.36 6.48 8.87
N TYR A 95 4.92 5.40 8.26
CA TYR A 95 5.48 4.82 7.04
C TYR A 95 4.46 4.89 5.91
N GLN A 96 4.98 5.10 4.71
CA GLN A 96 4.18 5.10 3.47
C GLN A 96 4.68 3.98 2.58
N ALA A 97 3.75 3.30 1.95
CA ALA A 97 4.06 2.30 0.94
C ALA A 97 2.95 2.26 -0.10
N ASP A 98 3.26 1.82 -1.31
CA ASP A 98 2.24 1.57 -2.31
C ASP A 98 2.52 0.27 -3.07
N ASN A 99 1.45 -0.37 -3.55
CA ASN A 99 1.56 -1.61 -4.27
C ASN A 99 0.31 -1.90 -5.11
N TRP A 100 0.48 -2.76 -6.11
CA TRP A 100 -0.64 -3.42 -6.75
C TRP A 100 -1.20 -4.51 -5.84
N CYS A 101 -2.45 -4.35 -5.43
CA CYS A 101 -3.17 -5.32 -4.61
C CYS A 101 -4.29 -5.96 -5.43
N TYR A 102 -4.45 -7.26 -5.29
CA TYR A 102 -5.63 -7.96 -5.77
C TYR A 102 -6.62 -8.11 -4.63
N LEU A 103 -7.78 -7.47 -4.73
CA LEU A 103 -8.83 -7.48 -3.72
C LEU A 103 -9.79 -8.64 -4.01
N PRO A 104 -9.66 -9.77 -3.31
CA PRO A 104 -10.35 -11.02 -3.71
C PRO A 104 -11.87 -10.89 -3.64
N ARG A 105 -12.39 -10.18 -2.64
CA ARG A 105 -13.83 -10.06 -2.40
C ARG A 105 -14.57 -9.33 -3.51
N ILE A 106 -13.95 -8.34 -4.13
CA ILE A 106 -14.52 -7.55 -5.23
C ILE A 106 -13.94 -7.94 -6.59
N ASN A 107 -13.03 -8.92 -6.64
CA ASN A 107 -12.36 -9.41 -7.85
C ASN A 107 -11.74 -8.26 -8.68
N ARG A 108 -11.00 -7.34 -8.01
CA ARG A 108 -10.36 -6.20 -8.66
C ARG A 108 -8.90 -6.11 -8.29
N ARG A 109 -8.07 -5.69 -9.25
CA ARG A 109 -6.69 -5.29 -9.01
C ARG A 109 -6.64 -3.77 -8.95
N LEU A 110 -6.19 -3.24 -7.80
CA LEU A 110 -6.07 -1.81 -7.55
C LEU A 110 -4.65 -1.46 -7.14
N TYR A 111 -4.20 -0.27 -7.52
CA TYR A 111 -2.97 0.32 -7.00
C TYR A 111 -3.31 1.14 -5.75
N ILE A 112 -2.89 0.66 -4.59
CA ILE A 112 -3.28 1.25 -3.31
C ILE A 112 -2.06 1.88 -2.66
N ALA A 113 -2.21 3.13 -2.24
CA ALA A 113 -1.28 3.82 -1.35
C ALA A 113 -1.72 3.62 0.09
N PHE A 114 -0.78 3.21 0.93
CA PHE A 114 -0.93 2.95 2.36
C PHE A 114 -0.13 3.97 3.15
N ASP A 115 -0.75 4.55 4.18
CA ASP A 115 -0.08 5.39 5.17
C ASP A 115 -0.35 4.78 6.55
N SER A 116 0.69 4.36 7.26
CA SER A 116 0.55 3.69 8.55
C SER A 116 1.37 4.38 9.63
N GLY A 117 0.79 4.53 10.82
CA GLY A 117 1.43 5.21 11.93
C GLY A 117 1.12 4.58 13.29
N PRO A 118 2.13 4.46 14.18
CA PRO A 118 1.97 3.94 15.52
C PRO A 118 1.35 4.98 16.46
N ILE A 119 0.53 4.52 17.38
CA ILE A 119 -0.06 5.29 18.47
C ILE A 119 0.52 4.77 19.77
N TYR A 120 1.08 5.67 20.56
CA TYR A 120 1.72 5.35 21.85
C TYR A 120 0.94 5.94 23.01
N ASP A 121 1.02 5.29 24.18
CA ASP A 121 0.56 5.85 25.44
C ASP A 121 1.53 6.92 25.98
N PHE A 122 1.18 7.53 27.12
CA PHE A 122 2.02 8.52 27.79
C PHE A 122 3.35 7.96 28.33
N GLN A 123 3.48 6.64 28.43
CA GLN A 123 4.67 5.93 28.87
C GLN A 123 5.58 5.52 27.70
N GLY A 124 5.09 5.70 26.46
CA GLY A 124 5.80 5.33 25.22
C GLY A 124 5.59 3.89 24.80
N ASN A 125 4.61 3.16 25.36
CA ASN A 125 4.24 1.84 24.90
C ASN A 125 3.33 1.94 23.68
N LEU A 126 3.53 1.08 22.69
CA LEU A 126 2.64 0.97 21.54
C LEU A 126 1.26 0.47 22.01
N ILE A 127 0.21 1.21 21.69
CA ILE A 127 -1.18 0.82 22.04
C ILE A 127 -2.00 0.48 20.81
N ALA A 128 -1.66 1.04 19.64
CA ALA A 128 -2.35 0.75 18.39
C ALA A 128 -1.50 1.18 17.19
N VAL A 129 -1.88 0.72 16.00
CA VAL A 129 -1.38 1.22 14.73
C VAL A 129 -2.56 1.56 13.83
N VAL A 130 -2.59 2.79 13.33
CA VAL A 130 -3.58 3.24 12.34
C VAL A 130 -3.00 3.07 10.94
N GLU A 131 -3.82 2.58 10.01
CA GLU A 131 -3.49 2.55 8.58
C GLU A 131 -4.61 3.17 7.76
N THR A 132 -4.24 4.06 6.85
CA THR A 132 -5.15 4.64 5.86
C THR A 132 -4.78 4.16 4.46
N MET A 133 -5.80 4.08 3.60
CA MET A 133 -5.64 3.54 2.25
C MET A 133 -6.33 4.44 1.22
N ARG A 134 -5.68 4.61 0.07
CA ARG A 134 -6.23 5.35 -1.06
C ARG A 134 -6.08 4.56 -2.34
N ASP A 135 -7.16 4.46 -3.12
CA ASP A 135 -7.10 3.92 -4.48
C ASP A 135 -6.44 4.96 -5.39
N MET A 136 -5.26 4.63 -5.89
CA MET A 136 -4.44 5.45 -6.79
C MET A 136 -4.39 4.85 -8.19
N THR A 137 -5.28 3.91 -8.52
CA THR A 137 -5.25 3.15 -9.78
C THR A 137 -5.34 4.04 -11.01
N GLU A 138 -6.26 4.99 -11.00
CA GLU A 138 -6.42 5.95 -12.10
C GLU A 138 -5.15 6.79 -12.29
N TYR A 139 -4.63 7.36 -11.20
CA TYR A 139 -3.40 8.15 -11.23
C TYR A 139 -2.22 7.34 -11.80
N LYS A 140 -2.03 6.11 -11.29
CA LYS A 140 -0.92 5.24 -11.74
C LYS A 140 -1.07 4.84 -13.21
N THR A 141 -2.29 4.60 -13.65
CA THR A 141 -2.58 4.26 -15.05
C THR A 141 -2.26 5.43 -15.99
N VAL A 142 -2.69 6.64 -15.62
CA VAL A 142 -2.40 7.86 -16.40
C VAL A 142 -0.90 8.15 -16.41
N GLN A 143 -0.25 8.06 -15.24
CA GLN A 143 1.20 8.22 -15.13
C GLN A 143 1.94 7.25 -16.07
N SER A 144 1.58 5.96 -16.04
CA SER A 144 2.22 4.95 -16.89
C SER A 144 1.95 5.18 -18.39
N ALA A 145 0.78 5.70 -18.73
CA ALA A 145 0.47 6.06 -20.11
C ALA A 145 1.32 7.26 -20.60
N LEU A 146 1.50 8.29 -19.75
CA LEU A 146 2.37 9.43 -20.04
C LEU A 146 3.85 8.99 -20.16
N GLU A 147 4.32 8.11 -19.28
CA GLU A 147 5.67 7.56 -19.33
C GLU A 147 5.91 6.85 -20.68
N LYS A 148 4.95 6.04 -21.14
CA LYS A 148 5.02 5.38 -22.47
C LYS A 148 5.06 6.36 -23.64
N LEU A 149 4.29 7.44 -23.60
CA LEU A 149 4.35 8.48 -24.63
C LEU A 149 5.73 9.15 -24.70
N VAL A 150 6.43 9.28 -23.59
CA VAL A 150 7.79 9.82 -23.53
C VAL A 150 8.85 8.79 -23.99
N GLU A 151 8.52 7.50 -24.08
CA GLU A 151 9.42 6.43 -24.53
C GLU A 151 9.62 6.41 -26.05
N ILE A 152 8.71 7.04 -26.80
CA ILE A 152 8.73 7.09 -28.26
C ILE A 152 9.24 8.46 -28.71
N ASP A 153 10.13 8.48 -29.67
CA ASP A 153 10.55 9.68 -30.38
C ASP A 153 9.46 10.10 -31.38
N ASP A 154 8.87 11.26 -31.20
CA ASP A 154 7.73 11.76 -32.00
C ASP A 154 8.06 11.90 -33.50
N LEU A 155 9.34 12.05 -33.85
CA LEU A 155 9.76 12.24 -35.25
C LEU A 155 9.93 10.92 -35.99
N THR A 156 10.47 9.91 -35.32
CA THR A 156 10.84 8.63 -35.94
C THR A 156 9.88 7.50 -35.62
N GLY A 157 9.05 7.64 -34.59
CA GLY A 157 8.20 6.57 -34.07
C GLY A 157 8.96 5.42 -33.41
N LEU A 158 10.27 5.56 -33.23
CA LEU A 158 11.13 4.58 -32.55
C LEU A 158 11.27 4.92 -31.07
N SER A 159 11.71 3.95 -30.30
CA SER A 159 12.04 4.19 -28.89
C SER A 159 13.13 5.23 -28.75
N ASN A 160 12.93 6.18 -27.84
CA ASN A 160 13.92 7.20 -27.57
C ASN A 160 15.20 6.60 -26.95
N ARG A 161 16.30 7.37 -26.96
CA ARG A 161 17.61 6.93 -26.46
C ARG A 161 17.58 6.48 -24.99
N ARG A 162 16.72 7.11 -24.16
CA ARG A 162 16.59 6.77 -22.73
C ARG A 162 15.96 5.40 -22.56
N TYR A 163 14.83 5.17 -23.22
CA TYR A 163 14.15 3.88 -23.20
C TYR A 163 15.06 2.74 -23.68
N LEU A 164 15.78 2.99 -24.80
CA LEU A 164 16.73 2.02 -25.32
C LEU A 164 17.79 1.65 -24.28
N ALA A 165 18.36 2.62 -23.55
CA ALA A 165 19.38 2.36 -22.54
C ALA A 165 18.85 1.52 -21.37
N GLU A 166 17.67 1.86 -20.84
CA GLU A 166 17.00 1.16 -19.73
C GLU A 166 16.61 -0.28 -20.14
N HIS A 167 16.08 -0.42 -21.36
CA HIS A 167 15.70 -1.74 -21.88
C HIS A 167 16.92 -2.65 -22.14
N LEU A 168 17.99 -2.08 -22.66
CA LEU A 168 19.26 -2.80 -22.87
C LEU A 168 19.84 -3.34 -21.55
N GLU A 169 19.82 -2.56 -20.47
CA GLU A 169 20.31 -2.97 -19.17
C GLU A 169 19.48 -4.12 -18.58
N THR A 170 18.16 -4.04 -18.76
CA THR A 170 17.22 -5.07 -18.31
C THR A 170 17.43 -6.39 -19.07
N GLU A 171 17.46 -6.32 -20.40
CA GLU A 171 17.63 -7.50 -21.28
C GLU A 171 19.04 -8.12 -21.12
N TRP A 172 20.07 -7.29 -20.93
CA TRP A 172 21.43 -7.77 -20.65
C TRP A 172 21.49 -8.54 -19.34
N SER A 173 20.87 -8.01 -18.29
CA SER A 173 20.81 -8.67 -16.98
C SER A 173 20.06 -10.00 -17.06
N ALA A 174 18.94 -10.05 -17.78
CA ALA A 174 18.17 -11.25 -18.00
C ALA A 174 18.94 -12.30 -18.84
N ALA A 175 19.66 -11.86 -19.89
CA ALA A 175 20.48 -12.75 -20.71
C ALA A 175 21.63 -13.36 -19.91
N LEU A 176 22.28 -12.59 -19.06
CA LEU A 176 23.31 -13.09 -18.16
C LEU A 176 22.78 -14.11 -17.17
N ALA A 177 21.64 -13.83 -16.54
CA ALA A 177 21.01 -14.72 -15.57
C ALA A 177 20.60 -16.07 -16.20
N ASN A 178 20.08 -16.04 -17.43
CA ASN A 178 19.58 -17.20 -18.14
C ASN A 178 20.63 -17.87 -19.06
N LYS A 179 21.85 -17.32 -19.14
CA LYS A 179 22.92 -17.76 -20.06
C LYS A 179 22.48 -17.76 -21.54
N ASN A 180 21.65 -16.82 -21.92
CA ASN A 180 21.16 -16.64 -23.28
C ASN A 180 22.09 -15.73 -24.10
N HIS A 181 22.02 -15.87 -25.43
CA HIS A 181 22.71 -14.94 -26.35
C HIS A 181 21.90 -13.64 -26.44
N PHE A 182 22.62 -12.54 -26.52
CA PHE A 182 22.09 -11.20 -26.69
C PHE A 182 22.73 -10.54 -27.92
N SER A 183 21.91 -9.93 -28.78
CA SER A 183 22.37 -9.25 -29.99
C SER A 183 21.70 -7.89 -30.11
N ILE A 184 22.47 -6.88 -30.52
CA ILE A 184 21.97 -5.52 -30.81
C ILE A 184 22.15 -5.28 -32.30
N ILE A 185 21.09 -4.82 -32.97
CA ILE A 185 21.11 -4.36 -34.35
C ILE A 185 20.91 -2.84 -34.31
N ILE A 186 21.86 -2.09 -34.83
CA ILE A 186 21.84 -0.62 -34.91
C ILE A 186 21.64 -0.21 -36.34
#